data_21c55c9ea43a48e1514033723b292de2
#
_entry.id   21c55c9ea43a48e1514033723b292de2
#
_cell.length_a   1.000
_cell.length_b   1.000
_cell.length_c   1.000
_cell.angle_alpha   90.00
_cell.angle_beta   90.00
_cell.angle_gamma   90.00
#
_symmetry.space_group_name_H-M   'P 1'
#
loop_
_entity.id
_entity.type
_entity.pdbx_description
1 polymer ?
#
loop_
_entity_poly.entity_id
_entity_poly.type
_entity_poly.pdbx_seq_one_letter_code
_entity_poly.pdbx_strand_id
1 'polypeptide(L)'
;MNDDKRGRTVAWLVLALLAFAYYGNYYVYDSIGPVADLLERQRGFSDSQIGMLNAIYSLPNIVLILLGGIFVDRFGAARMLVWTAAICLVGALLTALSPGFGGMVVGRLLFGIGGETFGIAILAGIVKYFTGRNLAFAMGSLLAIARSGSYSADMSPTWFSGAYAEGWQPPLLIAVMLAALSLAGTIGYWWLDRRNRDADPAGNAQHFAFRDLLSFGPAYWYLLLLCVFWYSAMFAFRSTFAIKYFQHAHGLDLAAAGAINAWVFLAALFATPVFGWLCDRIGRYAPMLAFGALLLPLAIVSMAATHFSLWVGTVLIGVSFSLVPAVMWPLAAKLAPPERFGTAIGLMWVIQNLGIGGANLIAGWLNDSYDAGPLNPMGYQPMMLFFFVSGALGFATAMMLWWTTGRRGQEAATHARNDAIPAPGV
;
A
#
# COMPACT_ATOMS: atom_id res chain seq x y z
N MET A 1 -23.38 9.71 32.88
CA MET A 1 -23.79 10.27 31.57
C MET A 1 -22.82 11.27 30.96
N ASN A 2 -22.09 12.08 31.75
CA ASN A 2 -21.05 13.00 31.23
C ASN A 2 -19.73 12.31 30.85
N ASP A 3 -19.29 11.29 31.59
CA ASP A 3 -18.02 10.58 31.33
C ASP A 3 -18.06 9.75 30.05
N ASP A 4 -19.17 9.11 29.74
CA ASP A 4 -19.33 8.33 28.51
C ASP A 4 -19.30 9.23 27.26
N LYS A 5 -19.91 10.41 27.33
CA LYS A 5 -19.85 11.41 26.24
C LYS A 5 -18.45 11.97 26.07
N ARG A 6 -17.70 12.21 27.17
CA ARG A 6 -16.34 12.71 27.13
C ARG A 6 -15.37 11.67 26.54
N GLY A 7 -15.49 10.41 26.93
CA GLY A 7 -14.70 9.31 26.36
C GLY A 7 -14.92 9.15 24.86
N ARG A 8 -16.18 9.22 24.43
CA ARG A 8 -16.53 9.15 23.00
C ARG A 8 -15.94 10.32 22.19
N THR A 9 -16.01 11.55 22.69
CA THR A 9 -15.43 12.73 22.03
C THR A 9 -13.91 12.60 21.90
N VAL A 10 -13.22 12.11 22.94
CA VAL A 10 -11.77 11.86 22.89
C VAL A 10 -11.42 10.81 21.83
N ALA A 11 -12.16 9.71 21.75
CA ALA A 11 -11.92 8.66 20.74
C ALA A 11 -12.02 9.20 19.30
N TRP A 12 -13.06 10.02 18.99
CA TRP A 12 -13.19 10.63 17.68
C TRP A 12 -12.09 11.66 17.38
N LEU A 13 -11.66 12.42 18.37
CA LEU A 13 -10.54 13.35 18.21
C LEU A 13 -9.22 12.60 17.95
N VAL A 14 -8.99 11.48 18.65
CA VAL A 14 -7.85 10.58 18.39
C VAL A 14 -7.90 10.05 16.97
N LEU A 15 -9.05 9.58 16.50
CA LEU A 15 -9.20 9.13 15.12
C LEU A 15 -8.85 10.25 14.11
N ALA A 16 -9.36 11.45 14.33
CA ALA A 16 -9.09 12.58 13.44
C ALA A 16 -7.59 12.93 13.40
N LEU A 17 -6.91 13.00 14.56
CA LEU A 17 -5.48 13.29 14.62
C LEU A 17 -4.62 12.21 13.94
N LEU A 18 -4.92 10.94 14.22
CA LEU A 18 -4.18 9.81 13.65
C LEU A 18 -4.46 9.62 12.16
N ALA A 19 -5.70 9.80 11.72
CA ALA A 19 -6.06 9.72 10.30
C ALA A 19 -5.40 10.86 9.50
N PHE A 20 -5.36 12.08 10.04
CA PHE A 20 -4.66 13.19 9.41
C PHE A 20 -3.14 12.98 9.36
N ALA A 21 -2.55 12.46 10.44
CA ALA A 21 -1.14 12.12 10.46
C ALA A 21 -0.80 11.02 9.42
N TYR A 22 -1.68 10.05 9.24
CA TYR A 22 -1.50 8.99 8.24
C TYR A 22 -1.70 9.49 6.81
N TYR A 23 -2.64 10.42 6.60
CA TYR A 23 -2.80 11.14 5.35
C TYR A 23 -1.50 11.81 4.90
N GLY A 24 -0.84 12.57 5.79
CA GLY A 24 0.42 13.23 5.46
C GLY A 24 1.54 12.23 5.15
N ASN A 25 1.59 11.10 5.84
CA ASN A 25 2.58 10.04 5.57
C ASN A 25 2.40 9.45 4.15
N TYR A 26 1.17 9.16 3.73
CA TYR A 26 0.87 8.68 2.36
C TYR A 26 1.15 9.73 1.29
N TYR A 27 0.87 11.01 1.58
CA TYR A 27 1.24 12.09 0.66
C TYR A 27 2.76 12.14 0.42
N VAL A 28 3.57 12.08 1.50
CA VAL A 28 5.04 12.07 1.40
C VAL A 28 5.54 10.85 0.63
N TYR A 29 4.94 9.68 0.86
CA TYR A 29 5.29 8.46 0.13
C TYR A 29 5.15 8.64 -1.38
N ASP A 30 4.01 9.14 -1.84
CA ASP A 30 3.66 9.27 -3.26
C ASP A 30 4.18 10.58 -3.91
N SER A 31 4.82 11.48 -3.16
CA SER A 31 5.29 12.78 -3.66
C SER A 31 6.41 12.69 -4.73
N ILE A 32 7.10 11.56 -4.86
CA ILE A 32 8.17 11.37 -5.86
C ILE A 32 7.60 11.22 -7.27
N GLY A 33 6.47 10.50 -7.46
CA GLY A 33 5.88 10.28 -8.78
C GLY A 33 5.62 11.57 -9.56
N PRO A 34 4.90 12.57 -8.98
CA PRO A 34 4.65 13.86 -9.66
C PRO A 34 5.88 14.72 -9.97
N VAL A 35 7.00 14.51 -9.26
CA VAL A 35 8.25 15.28 -9.52
C VAL A 35 9.27 14.49 -10.35
N ALA A 36 8.97 13.25 -10.75
CA ALA A 36 9.92 12.37 -11.43
C ALA A 36 10.49 12.98 -12.71
N ASP A 37 9.65 13.53 -13.59
CA ASP A 37 10.07 14.21 -14.82
C ASP A 37 10.86 15.49 -14.55
N LEU A 38 10.52 16.24 -13.48
CA LEU A 38 11.27 17.44 -13.09
C LEU A 38 12.66 17.08 -12.54
N LEU A 39 12.79 15.97 -11.80
CA LEU A 39 14.09 15.46 -11.33
C LEU A 39 14.98 15.06 -12.51
N GLU A 40 14.41 14.39 -13.51
CA GLU A 40 15.14 14.06 -14.73
C GLU A 40 15.61 15.32 -15.47
N ARG A 41 14.71 16.23 -15.80
CA ARG A 41 15.02 17.43 -16.60
C ARG A 41 15.94 18.41 -15.89
N GLN A 42 15.77 18.62 -14.58
CA GLN A 42 16.48 19.67 -13.84
C GLN A 42 17.71 19.15 -13.10
N ARG A 43 17.74 17.84 -12.76
CA ARG A 43 18.83 17.24 -11.96
C ARG A 43 19.57 16.14 -12.70
N GLY A 44 19.11 15.75 -13.90
CA GLY A 44 19.73 14.70 -14.72
C GLY A 44 19.57 13.31 -14.09
N PHE A 45 18.53 13.07 -13.29
CA PHE A 45 18.29 11.74 -12.70
C PHE A 45 17.81 10.78 -13.77
N SER A 46 18.38 9.58 -13.77
CA SER A 46 17.88 8.49 -14.60
C SER A 46 16.63 7.84 -14.00
N ASP A 47 15.90 7.07 -14.80
CA ASP A 47 14.73 6.31 -14.34
C ASP A 47 15.11 5.24 -13.30
N SER A 48 16.31 4.65 -13.40
CA SER A 48 16.87 3.77 -12.35
C SER A 48 17.05 4.51 -11.03
N GLN A 49 17.51 5.76 -11.06
CA GLN A 49 17.66 6.58 -9.86
C GLN A 49 16.28 6.95 -9.28
N ILE A 50 15.30 7.30 -10.09
CA ILE A 50 13.92 7.56 -9.66
C ILE A 50 13.30 6.29 -9.05
N GLY A 51 13.45 5.15 -9.70
CA GLY A 51 13.03 3.85 -9.17
C GLY A 51 13.69 3.51 -7.83
N MET A 52 15.00 3.81 -7.68
CA MET A 52 15.74 3.60 -6.44
C MET A 52 15.18 4.46 -5.28
N LEU A 53 14.73 5.69 -5.52
CA LEU A 53 14.15 6.54 -4.46
C LEU A 53 12.90 5.89 -3.82
N ASN A 54 12.11 5.15 -4.59
CA ASN A 54 10.96 4.41 -4.07
C ASN A 54 11.32 2.98 -3.62
N ALA A 55 12.31 2.33 -4.25
CA ALA A 55 12.79 1.02 -3.83
C ALA A 55 13.45 1.06 -2.44
N ILE A 56 14.28 2.08 -2.17
CA ILE A 56 15.01 2.21 -0.90
C ILE A 56 14.08 2.40 0.31
N TYR A 57 12.89 2.97 0.09
CA TYR A 57 11.85 3.06 1.12
C TYR A 57 11.44 1.66 1.62
N SER A 58 11.35 0.69 0.70
CA SER A 58 10.88 -0.67 1.01
C SER A 58 11.95 -1.52 1.74
N LEU A 59 13.22 -1.13 1.67
CA LEU A 59 14.32 -1.94 2.22
C LEU A 59 14.26 -2.09 3.76
N PRO A 60 14.07 -1.03 4.56
CA PRO A 60 13.98 -1.16 6.01
C PRO A 60 12.80 -2.01 6.46
N ASN A 61 11.74 -2.06 5.66
CA ASN A 61 10.48 -2.71 5.99
C ASN A 61 10.64 -4.22 6.12
N ILE A 62 11.62 -4.82 5.44
CA ILE A 62 11.97 -6.23 5.56
C ILE A 62 12.26 -6.63 7.01
N VAL A 63 12.90 -5.73 7.76
CA VAL A 63 13.28 -5.95 9.17
C VAL A 63 12.31 -5.27 10.13
N LEU A 64 11.90 -4.04 9.84
CA LEU A 64 11.14 -3.21 10.76
C LEU A 64 9.68 -3.65 10.92
N ILE A 65 9.09 -4.32 9.93
CA ILE A 65 7.76 -4.92 10.07
C ILE A 65 7.77 -5.95 11.21
N LEU A 66 8.83 -6.75 11.33
CA LEU A 66 8.96 -7.76 12.37
C LEU A 66 9.26 -7.16 13.75
N LEU A 67 10.04 -6.09 13.80
CA LEU A 67 10.47 -5.43 15.03
C LEU A 67 9.51 -4.32 15.50
N GLY A 68 8.74 -3.73 14.59
CA GLY A 68 7.88 -2.58 14.85
C GLY A 68 6.82 -2.86 15.91
N GLY A 69 6.20 -4.05 15.86
CA GLY A 69 5.27 -4.50 16.90
C GLY A 69 5.93 -4.55 18.28
N ILE A 70 7.14 -5.15 18.38
CA ILE A 70 7.91 -5.25 19.62
C ILE A 70 8.23 -3.85 20.17
N PHE A 71 8.60 -2.91 19.31
CA PHE A 71 8.87 -1.54 19.72
C PHE A 71 7.61 -0.83 20.23
N VAL A 72 6.48 -1.00 19.56
CA VAL A 72 5.19 -0.43 19.99
C VAL A 72 4.77 -1.02 21.34
N ASP A 73 4.91 -2.33 21.53
CA ASP A 73 4.58 -2.98 22.82
C ASP A 73 5.51 -2.52 23.95
N ARG A 74 6.81 -2.33 23.66
CA ARG A 74 7.79 -1.93 24.67
C ARG A 74 7.72 -0.46 25.04
N PHE A 75 7.54 0.45 24.08
CA PHE A 75 7.61 1.90 24.28
C PHE A 75 6.25 2.57 24.32
N GLY A 76 5.19 1.86 23.92
CA GLY A 76 3.82 2.36 23.79
C GLY A 76 3.56 3.08 22.47
N ALA A 77 2.36 2.90 21.91
CA ALA A 77 1.96 3.44 20.61
C ALA A 77 2.16 4.97 20.51
N ALA A 78 1.81 5.71 21.55
CA ALA A 78 1.87 7.18 21.54
C ALA A 78 3.30 7.74 21.42
N ARG A 79 4.29 7.14 22.09
CA ARG A 79 5.69 7.57 21.97
C ARG A 79 6.28 7.16 20.62
N MET A 80 5.97 5.93 20.20
CA MET A 80 6.43 5.42 18.90
C MET A 80 5.91 6.28 17.76
N LEU A 81 4.66 6.74 17.81
CA LEU A 81 4.10 7.65 16.80
C LEU A 81 4.88 8.96 16.70
N VAL A 82 5.24 9.59 17.82
CA VAL A 82 6.02 10.83 17.79
C VAL A 82 7.42 10.60 17.22
N TRP A 83 8.12 9.53 17.65
CA TRP A 83 9.47 9.25 17.18
C TRP A 83 9.50 8.91 15.70
N THR A 84 8.59 8.06 15.23
CA THR A 84 8.52 7.65 13.83
C THR A 84 8.07 8.79 12.92
N ALA A 85 7.13 9.64 13.36
CA ALA A 85 6.77 10.87 12.64
C ALA A 85 7.94 11.85 12.54
N ALA A 86 8.75 11.99 13.59
CA ALA A 86 9.94 12.83 13.56
C ALA A 86 11.00 12.28 12.57
N ILE A 87 11.21 10.97 12.54
CA ILE A 87 12.10 10.31 11.56
C ILE A 87 11.56 10.53 10.14
N CYS A 88 10.24 10.38 9.92
CA CYS A 88 9.61 10.66 8.62
C CYS A 88 9.81 12.12 8.19
N LEU A 89 9.66 13.08 9.10
CA LEU A 89 9.90 14.50 8.81
C LEU A 89 11.35 14.76 8.42
N VAL A 90 12.32 14.20 9.15
CA VAL A 90 13.76 14.33 8.81
C VAL A 90 14.01 13.71 7.44
N GLY A 91 13.44 12.54 7.15
CA GLY A 91 13.54 11.89 5.86
C GLY A 91 12.97 12.75 4.71
N ALA A 92 11.79 13.33 4.92
CA ALA A 92 11.16 14.25 3.96
C ALA A 92 12.01 15.51 3.74
N LEU A 93 12.53 16.13 4.81
CA LEU A 93 13.43 17.29 4.74
C LEU A 93 14.69 16.98 3.94
N LEU A 94 15.37 15.87 4.24
CA LEU A 94 16.55 15.47 3.48
C LEU A 94 16.23 15.23 2.00
N THR A 95 15.10 14.60 1.70
CA THR A 95 14.65 14.38 0.33
C THR A 95 14.43 15.72 -0.41
N ALA A 96 13.77 16.69 0.24
CA ALA A 96 13.44 17.98 -0.38
C ALA A 96 14.62 18.94 -0.47
N LEU A 97 15.56 18.89 0.48
CA LEU A 97 16.66 19.86 0.56
C LEU A 97 17.96 19.37 -0.09
N SER A 98 18.08 18.05 -0.32
CA SER A 98 19.31 17.50 -0.91
C SER A 98 19.40 17.79 -2.40
N PRO A 99 20.46 18.46 -2.87
CA PRO A 99 20.64 18.76 -4.28
C PRO A 99 21.06 17.55 -5.11
N GLY A 100 21.56 16.49 -4.50
CA GLY A 100 22.09 15.31 -5.16
C GLY A 100 21.35 14.03 -4.82
N PHE A 101 21.45 13.05 -5.71
CA PHE A 101 20.80 11.73 -5.59
C PHE A 101 21.07 11.04 -4.26
N GLY A 102 22.34 10.99 -3.81
CA GLY A 102 22.70 10.29 -2.58
C GLY A 102 21.99 10.83 -1.32
N GLY A 103 21.85 12.17 -1.21
CA GLY A 103 21.12 12.78 -0.11
C GLY A 103 19.62 12.47 -0.15
N MET A 104 19.02 12.45 -1.34
CA MET A 104 17.62 12.06 -1.52
C MET A 104 17.41 10.57 -1.15
N VAL A 105 18.34 9.69 -1.52
CA VAL A 105 18.29 8.26 -1.14
C VAL A 105 18.33 8.10 0.38
N VAL A 106 19.22 8.81 1.08
CA VAL A 106 19.28 8.78 2.55
C VAL A 106 17.97 9.31 3.15
N GLY A 107 17.42 10.39 2.59
CA GLY A 107 16.12 10.93 3.00
C GLY A 107 14.99 9.90 2.86
N ARG A 108 14.92 9.23 1.72
CA ARG A 108 13.90 8.18 1.46
C ARG A 108 14.09 6.94 2.32
N LEU A 109 15.34 6.55 2.60
CA LEU A 109 15.67 5.47 3.54
C LEU A 109 15.17 5.79 4.95
N LEU A 110 15.46 6.99 5.47
CA LEU A 110 14.97 7.44 6.78
C LEU A 110 13.43 7.50 6.81
N PHE A 111 12.82 8.01 5.74
CA PHE A 111 11.37 8.00 5.62
C PHE A 111 10.81 6.57 5.68
N GLY A 112 11.44 5.59 5.03
CA GLY A 112 11.08 4.17 5.11
C GLY A 112 11.21 3.61 6.53
N ILE A 113 12.29 3.93 7.23
CA ILE A 113 12.49 3.53 8.65
C ILE A 113 11.35 4.04 9.54
N GLY A 114 10.93 5.29 9.34
CA GLY A 114 9.81 5.86 10.08
C GLY A 114 8.45 5.29 9.67
N GLY A 115 8.18 5.23 8.36
CA GLY A 115 6.84 5.06 7.80
C GLY A 115 6.14 3.76 8.16
N GLU A 116 6.83 2.62 8.14
CA GLU A 116 6.21 1.33 8.45
C GLU A 116 5.91 1.17 9.95
N THR A 117 6.87 1.51 10.81
CA THR A 117 6.63 1.48 12.26
C THR A 117 5.55 2.50 12.66
N PHE A 118 5.45 3.62 11.91
CA PHE A 118 4.39 4.60 12.07
C PHE A 118 3.00 3.99 11.80
N GLY A 119 2.85 3.22 10.71
CA GLY A 119 1.61 2.53 10.39
C GLY A 119 1.19 1.54 11.49
N ILE A 120 2.11 0.73 12.01
CA ILE A 120 1.85 -0.21 13.10
C ILE A 120 1.40 0.55 14.36
N ALA A 121 2.09 1.63 14.72
CA ALA A 121 1.78 2.42 15.90
C ALA A 121 0.42 3.15 15.79
N ILE A 122 0.04 3.60 14.59
CA ILE A 122 -1.30 4.18 14.33
C ILE A 122 -2.40 3.15 14.59
N LEU A 123 -2.26 1.94 14.06
CA LEU A 123 -3.24 0.88 14.25
C LEU A 123 -3.39 0.53 15.74
N ALA A 124 -2.28 0.40 16.46
CA ALA A 124 -2.28 0.18 17.90
C ALA A 124 -2.98 1.33 18.67
N GLY A 125 -2.73 2.58 18.25
CA GLY A 125 -3.38 3.77 18.81
C GLY A 125 -4.90 3.76 18.63
N ILE A 126 -5.40 3.34 17.46
CA ILE A 126 -6.85 3.23 17.20
C ILE A 126 -7.49 2.12 18.03
N VAL A 127 -6.86 0.93 18.09
CA VAL A 127 -7.38 -0.22 18.86
C VAL A 127 -7.55 0.12 20.34
N LYS A 128 -6.72 1.00 20.90
CA LYS A 128 -6.81 1.45 22.28
C LYS A 128 -8.12 2.20 22.60
N TYR A 129 -8.65 2.97 21.65
CA TYR A 129 -9.81 3.85 21.84
C TYR A 129 -11.11 3.30 21.26
N PHE A 130 -11.05 2.31 20.38
CA PHE A 130 -12.22 1.75 19.69
C PHE A 130 -12.32 0.25 19.90
N THR A 131 -13.52 -0.25 20.18
CA THR A 131 -13.81 -1.68 20.37
C THR A 131 -15.03 -2.12 19.56
N GLY A 132 -15.14 -3.43 19.30
CA GLY A 132 -16.30 -4.01 18.64
C GLY A 132 -16.60 -3.40 17.28
N ARG A 133 -17.88 -3.11 17.01
CA ARG A 133 -18.34 -2.55 15.72
C ARG A 133 -17.75 -1.19 15.40
N ASN A 134 -17.47 -0.36 16.40
CA ASN A 134 -16.89 0.97 16.22
C ASN A 134 -15.42 0.88 15.77
N LEU A 135 -14.70 -0.17 16.13
CA LEU A 135 -13.33 -0.40 15.67
C LEU A 135 -13.27 -0.59 14.16
N ALA A 136 -14.17 -1.40 13.58
CA ALA A 136 -14.22 -1.62 12.13
C ALA A 136 -14.46 -0.31 11.37
N PHE A 137 -15.37 0.53 11.87
CA PHE A 137 -15.64 1.85 11.29
C PHE A 137 -14.43 2.78 11.40
N ALA A 138 -13.77 2.84 12.56
CA ALA A 138 -12.59 3.68 12.79
C ALA A 138 -11.42 3.25 11.89
N MET A 139 -11.16 1.95 11.75
CA MET A 139 -10.13 1.41 10.86
C MET A 139 -10.42 1.72 9.39
N GLY A 140 -11.67 1.54 8.95
CA GLY A 140 -12.08 1.88 7.59
C GLY A 140 -11.92 3.37 7.29
N SER A 141 -12.34 4.24 8.21
CA SER A 141 -12.20 5.69 8.08
C SER A 141 -10.73 6.12 8.08
N LEU A 142 -9.91 5.53 8.95
CA LEU A 142 -8.47 5.76 9.00
C LEU A 142 -7.80 5.48 7.64
N LEU A 143 -8.05 4.30 7.08
CA LEU A 143 -7.48 3.89 5.78
C LEU A 143 -8.02 4.74 4.63
N ALA A 144 -9.30 5.11 4.66
CA ALA A 144 -9.89 5.97 3.66
C ALA A 144 -9.22 7.36 3.62
N ILE A 145 -9.05 7.99 4.80
CA ILE A 145 -8.37 9.28 4.91
C ILE A 145 -6.88 9.15 4.54
N ALA A 146 -6.20 8.08 4.94
CA ALA A 146 -4.82 7.82 4.56
C ALA A 146 -4.66 7.74 3.03
N ARG A 147 -5.53 7.00 2.34
CA ARG A 147 -5.50 6.88 0.86
C ARG A 147 -5.80 8.19 0.16
N SER A 148 -6.58 9.09 0.76
CA SER A 148 -6.76 10.43 0.21
C SER A 148 -5.46 11.26 0.22
N GLY A 149 -4.47 10.91 1.04
CA GLY A 149 -3.10 11.47 0.97
C GLY A 149 -2.41 11.15 -0.35
N SER A 150 -2.47 9.88 -0.79
CA SER A 150 -1.96 9.47 -2.10
C SER A 150 -2.70 10.15 -3.26
N TYR A 151 -4.04 10.23 -3.18
CA TYR A 151 -4.84 11.00 -4.14
C TYR A 151 -4.39 12.47 -4.22
N SER A 152 -4.16 13.10 -3.07
CA SER A 152 -3.73 14.49 -3.00
C SER A 152 -2.32 14.71 -3.54
N ALA A 153 -1.42 13.76 -3.36
CA ALA A 153 -0.07 13.81 -3.94
C ALA A 153 -0.14 13.82 -5.47
N ASP A 154 -0.97 12.97 -6.07
CA ASP A 154 -1.16 12.93 -7.52
C ASP A 154 -1.89 14.16 -8.06
N MET A 155 -2.85 14.71 -7.30
CA MET A 155 -3.57 15.95 -7.68
C MET A 155 -2.76 17.21 -7.42
N SER A 156 -1.64 17.12 -6.72
CA SER A 156 -0.85 18.30 -6.33
C SER A 156 -0.32 19.12 -7.52
N PRO A 157 0.03 18.55 -8.71
CA PRO A 157 0.36 19.37 -9.87
C PRO A 157 -0.79 20.26 -10.34
N THR A 158 -2.04 19.81 -10.19
CA THR A 158 -3.22 20.60 -10.52
C THR A 158 -3.47 21.70 -9.48
N TRP A 159 -3.37 21.37 -8.19
CA TRP A 159 -3.69 22.29 -7.11
C TRP A 159 -2.60 23.31 -6.83
N PHE A 160 -1.35 22.93 -7.03
CA PHE A 160 -0.15 23.73 -6.73
C PHE A 160 0.70 23.93 -7.99
N SER A 161 0.07 24.20 -9.13
CA SER A 161 0.75 24.34 -10.43
C SER A 161 1.91 25.35 -10.40
N GLY A 162 1.80 26.44 -9.62
CA GLY A 162 2.87 27.41 -9.41
C GLY A 162 4.12 26.77 -8.80
N ALA A 163 3.98 25.92 -7.78
CA ALA A 163 5.11 25.24 -7.15
C ALA A 163 5.83 24.30 -8.14
N TYR A 164 5.08 23.60 -8.99
CA TYR A 164 5.65 22.75 -10.04
C TYR A 164 6.31 23.54 -11.18
N ALA A 165 5.82 24.75 -11.47
CA ALA A 165 6.44 25.65 -12.44
C ALA A 165 7.78 26.21 -11.96
N GLU A 166 7.97 26.40 -10.64
CA GLU A 166 9.23 26.83 -10.04
C GLU A 166 10.31 25.73 -10.07
N GLY A 167 9.90 24.43 -10.07
CA GLY A 167 10.83 23.32 -10.18
C GLY A 167 10.47 22.12 -9.28
N TRP A 168 11.45 21.20 -9.14
CA TRP A 168 11.29 19.95 -8.41
C TRP A 168 11.18 20.12 -6.88
N GLN A 169 11.79 21.16 -6.32
CA GLN A 169 11.94 21.33 -4.86
C GLN A 169 10.67 21.84 -4.18
N PRO A 170 9.96 22.89 -4.66
CA PRO A 170 8.78 23.42 -3.98
C PRO A 170 7.67 22.37 -3.75
N PRO A 171 7.34 21.47 -4.69
CA PRO A 171 6.39 20.38 -4.41
C PRO A 171 6.84 19.45 -3.27
N LEU A 172 8.12 19.14 -3.16
CA LEU A 172 8.65 18.32 -2.07
C LEU A 172 8.62 19.08 -0.73
N LEU A 173 8.73 20.41 -0.71
CA LEU A 173 8.55 21.22 0.49
C LEU A 173 7.08 21.21 0.97
N ILE A 174 6.10 21.09 0.07
CA ILE A 174 4.70 20.83 0.46
C ILE A 174 4.59 19.49 1.19
N ALA A 175 5.26 18.45 0.70
CA ALA A 175 5.31 17.17 1.38
C ALA A 175 5.97 17.26 2.77
N VAL A 176 7.03 18.06 2.93
CA VAL A 176 7.67 18.36 4.22
C VAL A 176 6.69 19.05 5.17
N MET A 177 5.93 20.03 4.67
CA MET A 177 4.92 20.72 5.49
C MET A 177 3.86 19.73 6.01
N LEU A 178 3.39 18.81 5.17
CA LEU A 178 2.44 17.77 5.59
C LEU A 178 3.07 16.77 6.57
N ALA A 179 4.36 16.42 6.42
CA ALA A 179 5.08 15.62 7.40
C ALA A 179 5.19 16.34 8.76
N ALA A 180 5.44 17.65 8.76
CA ALA A 180 5.47 18.45 9.98
C ALA A 180 4.08 18.53 10.67
N LEU A 181 3.02 18.68 9.88
CA LEU A 181 1.65 18.63 10.38
C LEU A 181 1.29 17.23 10.91
N SER A 182 1.79 16.16 10.28
CA SER A 182 1.64 14.79 10.80
C SER A 182 2.32 14.63 12.17
N LEU A 183 3.54 15.16 12.32
CA LEU A 183 4.23 15.18 13.61
C LEU A 183 3.43 15.96 14.67
N ALA A 184 2.91 17.13 14.31
CA ALA A 184 2.06 17.91 15.22
C ALA A 184 0.80 17.13 15.66
N GLY A 185 0.16 16.43 14.72
CA GLY A 185 -0.98 15.54 15.00
C GLY A 185 -0.62 14.41 15.98
N THR A 186 0.53 13.76 15.79
CA THR A 186 1.00 12.71 16.72
C THR A 186 1.39 13.23 18.09
N ILE A 187 1.95 14.45 18.19
CA ILE A 187 2.19 15.13 19.48
C ILE A 187 0.87 15.44 20.17
N GLY A 188 -0.14 15.93 19.43
CA GLY A 188 -1.49 16.13 19.95
C GLY A 188 -2.10 14.84 20.50
N TYR A 189 -1.98 13.73 19.75
CA TYR A 189 -2.41 12.42 20.21
C TYR A 189 -1.66 11.99 21.49
N TRP A 190 -0.33 12.09 21.53
CA TRP A 190 0.48 11.75 22.69
C TRP A 190 0.08 12.54 23.95
N TRP A 191 -0.24 13.82 23.81
CA TRP A 191 -0.71 14.65 24.90
C TRP A 191 -2.11 14.23 25.40
N LEU A 192 -3.03 13.90 24.51
CA LEU A 192 -4.35 13.35 24.85
C LEU A 192 -4.24 12.00 25.54
N ASP A 193 -3.38 11.11 25.03
CA ASP A 193 -3.16 9.78 25.57
C ASP A 193 -2.58 9.84 27.00
N ARG A 194 -1.66 10.77 27.27
CA ARG A 194 -1.12 11.00 28.61
C ARG A 194 -2.18 11.46 29.63
N ARG A 195 -3.19 12.16 29.19
CA ARG A 195 -4.27 12.67 30.07
C ARG A 195 -5.35 11.61 30.34
N ASN A 196 -5.47 10.63 29.46
CA ASN A 196 -6.51 9.59 29.56
C ASN A 196 -5.88 8.21 29.77
N ARG A 197 -4.88 8.12 30.66
CA ARG A 197 -4.19 6.86 30.98
C ARG A 197 -5.11 5.89 31.72
N ASP A 198 -5.94 5.18 30.98
CA ASP A 198 -6.42 3.88 31.39
C ASP A 198 -5.43 2.83 30.82
N ALA A 199 -5.14 1.79 31.62
CA ALA A 199 -4.07 0.82 31.40
C ALA A 199 -3.89 0.42 29.93
N ASP A 200 -2.64 0.53 29.41
CA ASP A 200 -2.30 -0.06 28.12
C ASP A 200 -2.65 -1.55 28.17
N PRO A 201 -3.53 -2.05 27.30
CA PRO A 201 -3.71 -3.49 27.19
C PRO A 201 -2.34 -4.05 26.80
N ALA A 202 -1.77 -4.92 27.63
CA ALA A 202 -0.55 -5.65 27.31
C ALA A 202 -0.77 -6.36 25.97
N GLY A 203 -0.14 -5.88 24.92
CA GLY A 203 -0.22 -6.50 23.62
C GLY A 203 0.35 -7.90 23.73
N ASN A 204 -0.38 -8.91 23.28
CA ASN A 204 0.19 -10.21 23.06
C ASN A 204 1.18 -10.08 21.92
N ALA A 205 2.47 -9.98 22.23
CA ALA A 205 3.53 -9.98 21.23
C ALA A 205 3.38 -11.25 20.39
N GLN A 206 2.98 -11.08 19.12
CA GLN A 206 2.91 -12.21 18.20
C GLN A 206 4.35 -12.61 17.86
N HIS A 207 4.77 -13.79 18.33
CA HIS A 207 6.10 -14.32 18.06
C HIS A 207 6.20 -14.75 16.60
N PHE A 208 7.05 -14.07 15.85
CA PHE A 208 7.45 -14.52 14.53
C PHE A 208 8.45 -15.67 14.65
N ALA A 209 8.12 -16.84 14.11
CA ALA A 209 9.00 -17.99 14.14
C ALA A 209 9.35 -18.44 12.71
N PHE A 210 10.59 -18.26 12.29
CA PHE A 210 11.08 -18.70 10.97
C PHE A 210 10.85 -20.18 10.69
N ARG A 211 10.86 -21.03 11.74
CA ARG A 211 10.61 -22.48 11.62
C ARG A 211 9.20 -22.80 11.10
N ASP A 212 8.24 -21.89 11.31
CA ASP A 212 6.84 -22.11 10.92
C ASP A 212 6.56 -21.77 9.45
N LEU A 213 7.52 -21.13 8.74
CA LEU A 213 7.34 -20.71 7.36
C LEU A 213 7.01 -21.87 6.42
N LEU A 214 7.67 -23.03 6.58
CA LEU A 214 7.47 -24.19 5.71
C LEU A 214 6.20 -25.00 6.04
N SER A 215 5.46 -24.64 7.08
CA SER A 215 4.28 -25.36 7.51
C SER A 215 2.98 -24.92 6.84
N PHE A 216 3.02 -23.83 6.04
CA PHE A 216 1.84 -23.35 5.35
C PHE A 216 1.48 -24.22 4.14
N GLY A 217 0.18 -24.42 3.94
CA GLY A 217 -0.34 -25.22 2.81
C GLY A 217 -0.15 -24.52 1.45
N PRO A 218 -0.28 -25.26 0.32
CA PRO A 218 -0.07 -24.72 -1.03
C PRO A 218 -0.94 -23.49 -1.35
N ALA A 219 -2.17 -23.43 -0.85
CA ALA A 219 -3.06 -22.30 -1.07
C ALA A 219 -2.49 -20.99 -0.51
N TYR A 220 -1.83 -21.03 0.65
CA TYR A 220 -1.16 -19.87 1.22
C TYR A 220 0.02 -19.40 0.32
N TRP A 221 0.81 -20.31 -0.22
CA TRP A 221 1.92 -19.98 -1.11
C TRP A 221 1.44 -19.36 -2.42
N TYR A 222 0.34 -19.84 -3.01
CA TYR A 222 -0.25 -19.17 -4.18
C TYR A 222 -0.76 -17.77 -3.84
N LEU A 223 -1.34 -17.59 -2.65
CA LEU A 223 -1.76 -16.26 -2.19
C LEU A 223 -0.56 -15.32 -1.99
N LEU A 224 0.56 -15.83 -1.45
CA LEU A 224 1.80 -15.09 -1.27
C LEU A 224 2.39 -14.67 -2.62
N LEU A 225 2.46 -15.59 -3.59
CA LEU A 225 2.94 -15.28 -4.94
C LEU A 225 2.05 -14.25 -5.65
N LEU A 226 0.73 -14.37 -5.50
CA LEU A 226 -0.19 -13.34 -5.98
C LEU A 226 0.12 -12.00 -5.35
N CYS A 227 0.31 -11.95 -4.03
CA CYS A 227 0.64 -10.73 -3.30
C CYS A 227 1.88 -10.05 -3.90
N VAL A 228 2.97 -10.81 -4.11
CA VAL A 228 4.20 -10.28 -4.69
C VAL A 228 3.95 -9.70 -6.08
N PHE A 229 3.46 -10.52 -7.01
CA PHE A 229 3.35 -10.14 -8.41
C PHE A 229 2.38 -8.99 -8.63
N TRP A 230 1.23 -9.02 -7.95
CA TRP A 230 0.22 -7.99 -8.09
C TRP A 230 0.65 -6.66 -7.48
N TYR A 231 1.15 -6.67 -6.22
CA TYR A 231 1.60 -5.44 -5.56
C TYR A 231 2.83 -4.83 -6.23
N SER A 232 3.76 -5.65 -6.71
CA SER A 232 4.96 -5.20 -7.43
C SER A 232 4.60 -4.42 -8.69
N ALA A 233 3.70 -4.97 -9.52
CA ALA A 233 3.26 -4.29 -10.72
C ALA A 233 2.44 -3.03 -10.40
N MET A 234 1.48 -3.14 -9.47
CA MET A 234 0.56 -2.06 -9.14
C MET A 234 1.28 -0.85 -8.55
N PHE A 235 2.08 -1.05 -7.49
CA PHE A 235 2.69 0.07 -6.78
C PHE A 235 3.88 0.67 -7.53
N ALA A 236 4.76 -0.14 -8.13
CA ALA A 236 5.89 0.39 -8.89
C ALA A 236 5.42 1.21 -10.10
N PHE A 237 4.42 0.72 -10.85
CA PHE A 237 3.84 1.47 -11.94
C PHE A 237 3.17 2.75 -11.44
N ARG A 238 2.16 2.62 -10.58
CA ARG A 238 1.29 3.72 -10.19
C ARG A 238 2.01 4.81 -9.37
N SER A 239 2.83 4.42 -8.38
CA SER A 239 3.43 5.38 -7.45
C SER A 239 4.75 6.00 -7.96
N THR A 240 5.35 5.43 -9.01
CA THR A 240 6.67 5.88 -9.48
C THR A 240 6.62 6.34 -10.94
N PHE A 241 6.13 5.51 -11.85
CA PHE A 241 6.34 5.71 -13.29
C PHE A 241 5.09 6.17 -14.05
N ALA A 242 3.87 5.97 -13.52
CA ALA A 242 2.65 6.21 -14.29
C ALA A 242 2.51 7.67 -14.76
N ILE A 243 2.73 8.65 -13.89
CA ILE A 243 2.59 10.07 -14.25
C ILE A 243 3.57 10.43 -15.36
N LYS A 244 4.84 10.06 -15.22
CA LYS A 244 5.87 10.30 -16.23
C LYS A 244 5.56 9.56 -17.54
N TYR A 245 5.12 8.31 -17.46
CA TYR A 245 4.68 7.54 -18.62
C TYR A 245 3.52 8.22 -19.36
N PHE A 246 2.52 8.72 -18.64
CA PHE A 246 1.39 9.43 -19.26
C PHE A 246 1.83 10.73 -19.93
N GLN A 247 2.80 11.46 -19.36
CA GLN A 247 3.37 12.64 -19.97
C GLN A 247 4.13 12.31 -21.28
N HIS A 248 5.04 11.32 -21.23
CA HIS A 248 5.96 11.04 -22.32
C HIS A 248 5.34 10.19 -23.43
N ALA A 249 4.56 9.15 -23.08
CA ALA A 249 4.00 8.23 -24.06
C ALA A 249 2.64 8.68 -24.62
N HIS A 250 1.88 9.45 -23.84
CA HIS A 250 0.56 9.92 -24.27
C HIS A 250 0.46 11.44 -24.45
N GLY A 251 1.56 12.17 -24.26
CA GLY A 251 1.62 13.61 -24.50
C GLY A 251 0.78 14.47 -23.55
N LEU A 252 0.44 13.95 -22.37
CA LEU A 252 -0.31 14.70 -21.37
C LEU A 252 0.57 15.72 -20.66
N ASP A 253 0.00 16.85 -20.27
CA ASP A 253 0.64 17.72 -19.30
C ASP A 253 0.69 17.08 -17.91
N LEU A 254 1.52 17.62 -17.03
CA LEU A 254 1.74 17.05 -15.70
C LEU A 254 0.44 17.04 -14.86
N ALA A 255 -0.39 18.08 -14.96
CA ALA A 255 -1.63 18.18 -14.20
C ALA A 255 -2.67 17.13 -14.66
N ALA A 256 -2.82 16.96 -15.97
CA ALA A 256 -3.71 15.93 -16.53
C ALA A 256 -3.23 14.51 -16.23
N ALA A 257 -1.91 14.25 -16.34
CA ALA A 257 -1.31 12.97 -16.01
C ALA A 257 -1.50 12.61 -14.52
N GLY A 258 -1.26 13.57 -13.63
CA GLY A 258 -1.48 13.42 -12.19
C GLY A 258 -2.96 13.20 -11.86
N ALA A 259 -3.86 13.97 -12.46
CA ALA A 259 -5.30 13.83 -12.25
C ALA A 259 -5.81 12.43 -12.66
N ILE A 260 -5.39 11.91 -13.80
CA ILE A 260 -5.77 10.55 -14.24
C ILE A 260 -5.26 9.51 -13.24
N ASN A 261 -4.00 9.61 -12.81
CA ASN A 261 -3.42 8.68 -11.84
C ASN A 261 -4.14 8.71 -10.48
N ALA A 262 -4.53 9.90 -10.01
CA ALA A 262 -5.23 10.12 -8.75
C ALA A 262 -6.54 9.33 -8.65
N TRP A 263 -7.28 9.16 -9.75
CA TRP A 263 -8.57 8.47 -9.76
C TRP A 263 -8.51 7.01 -9.34
N VAL A 264 -7.33 6.37 -9.43
CA VAL A 264 -7.14 5.01 -8.90
C VAL A 264 -7.50 4.95 -7.42
N PHE A 265 -7.03 5.91 -6.63
CA PHE A 265 -7.30 5.92 -5.18
C PHE A 265 -8.68 6.47 -4.85
N LEU A 266 -9.17 7.43 -5.61
CA LEU A 266 -10.53 7.92 -5.42
C LEU A 266 -11.55 6.81 -5.68
N ALA A 267 -11.36 6.03 -6.74
CA ALA A 267 -12.20 4.86 -7.00
C ALA A 267 -12.12 3.84 -5.84
N ALA A 268 -10.91 3.58 -5.33
CA ALA A 268 -10.70 2.64 -4.23
C ALA A 268 -11.38 3.09 -2.93
N LEU A 269 -11.44 4.37 -2.66
CA LEU A 269 -12.09 4.93 -1.46
C LEU A 269 -13.55 4.47 -1.35
N PHE A 270 -14.27 4.49 -2.47
CA PHE A 270 -15.69 4.11 -2.52
C PHE A 270 -15.91 2.62 -2.80
N ALA A 271 -15.08 2.03 -3.64
CA ALA A 271 -15.28 0.66 -4.10
C ALA A 271 -14.81 -0.40 -3.09
N THR A 272 -13.76 -0.13 -2.29
CA THR A 272 -13.23 -1.12 -1.33
C THR A 272 -14.28 -1.57 -0.28
N PRO A 273 -15.04 -0.70 0.38
CA PRO A 273 -16.11 -1.12 1.29
C PRO A 273 -17.20 -1.93 0.60
N VAL A 274 -17.57 -1.55 -0.64
CA VAL A 274 -18.58 -2.27 -1.43
C VAL A 274 -18.10 -3.67 -1.77
N PHE A 275 -16.86 -3.83 -2.20
CA PHE A 275 -16.28 -5.13 -2.51
C PHE A 275 -16.08 -5.99 -1.26
N GLY A 276 -15.68 -5.42 -0.12
CA GLY A 276 -15.62 -6.13 1.15
C GLY A 276 -16.98 -6.72 1.53
N TRP A 277 -18.03 -5.91 1.51
CA TRP A 277 -19.40 -6.36 1.75
C TRP A 277 -19.88 -7.42 0.74
N LEU A 278 -19.56 -7.24 -0.54
CA LEU A 278 -19.91 -8.19 -1.60
C LEU A 278 -19.21 -9.55 -1.39
N CYS A 279 -17.93 -9.53 -0.99
CA CYS A 279 -17.17 -10.73 -0.70
C CYS A 279 -17.77 -11.52 0.47
N ASP A 280 -18.14 -10.84 1.54
CA ASP A 280 -18.76 -11.46 2.71
C ASP A 280 -20.12 -12.07 2.35
N ARG A 281 -20.91 -11.38 1.49
CA ARG A 281 -22.22 -11.86 1.05
C ARG A 281 -22.15 -13.06 0.11
N ILE A 282 -21.17 -13.05 -0.83
CA ILE A 282 -20.99 -14.13 -1.81
C ILE A 282 -20.28 -15.33 -1.19
N GLY A 283 -19.35 -15.09 -0.24
CA GLY A 283 -18.57 -16.12 0.43
C GLY A 283 -17.55 -16.85 -0.46
N ARG A 284 -17.39 -16.42 -1.73
CA ARG A 284 -16.49 -17.02 -2.72
C ARG A 284 -15.25 -16.15 -2.95
N TYR A 285 -14.30 -16.18 -2.03
CA TYR A 285 -13.12 -15.32 -2.05
C TYR A 285 -12.19 -15.57 -3.25
N ALA A 286 -11.90 -16.83 -3.59
CA ALA A 286 -10.92 -17.17 -4.62
C ALA A 286 -11.31 -16.72 -6.04
N PRO A 287 -12.54 -16.95 -6.56
CA PRO A 287 -12.93 -16.44 -7.88
C PRO A 287 -12.99 -14.91 -7.94
N MET A 288 -13.38 -14.23 -6.85
CA MET A 288 -13.37 -12.77 -6.79
C MET A 288 -11.95 -12.22 -6.83
N LEU A 289 -11.02 -12.89 -6.15
CA LEU A 289 -9.61 -12.55 -6.17
C LEU A 289 -9.00 -12.75 -7.56
N ALA A 290 -9.35 -13.85 -8.24
CA ALA A 290 -8.92 -14.11 -9.62
C ALA A 290 -9.45 -13.05 -10.60
N PHE A 291 -10.73 -12.67 -10.46
CA PHE A 291 -11.31 -11.58 -11.26
C PHE A 291 -10.57 -10.25 -11.02
N GLY A 292 -10.35 -9.87 -9.75
CA GLY A 292 -9.62 -8.64 -9.42
C GLY A 292 -8.18 -8.65 -9.96
N ALA A 293 -7.49 -9.80 -9.86
CA ALA A 293 -6.13 -9.95 -10.37
C ALA A 293 -6.04 -9.87 -11.90
N LEU A 294 -7.06 -10.33 -12.63
CA LEU A 294 -7.14 -10.25 -14.10
C LEU A 294 -7.20 -8.79 -14.58
N LEU A 295 -7.84 -7.91 -13.82
CA LEU A 295 -8.04 -6.52 -14.25
C LEU A 295 -6.72 -5.75 -14.37
N LEU A 296 -5.68 -6.10 -13.61
CA LEU A 296 -4.38 -5.41 -13.66
C LEU A 296 -3.65 -5.60 -15.00
N PRO A 297 -3.39 -6.82 -15.50
CA PRO A 297 -2.77 -6.99 -16.81
C PRO A 297 -3.63 -6.41 -17.94
N LEU A 298 -4.96 -6.48 -17.87
CA LEU A 298 -5.85 -5.84 -18.84
C LEU A 298 -5.70 -4.31 -18.83
N ALA A 299 -5.57 -3.71 -17.66
CA ALA A 299 -5.32 -2.29 -17.52
C ALA A 299 -3.97 -1.88 -18.15
N ILE A 300 -2.90 -2.62 -17.86
CA ILE A 300 -1.57 -2.35 -18.44
C ILE A 300 -1.60 -2.44 -19.96
N VAL A 301 -2.25 -3.47 -20.52
CA VAL A 301 -2.41 -3.59 -22.00
C VAL A 301 -3.21 -2.42 -22.57
N SER A 302 -4.31 -2.02 -21.92
CA SER A 302 -5.13 -0.90 -22.39
C SER A 302 -4.37 0.45 -22.36
N MET A 303 -3.49 0.65 -21.38
CA MET A 303 -2.64 1.84 -21.28
C MET A 303 -1.46 1.81 -22.25
N ALA A 304 -0.90 0.62 -22.53
CA ALA A 304 0.17 0.47 -23.51
C ALA A 304 -0.32 0.65 -24.95
N ALA A 305 -1.59 0.37 -25.23
CA ALA A 305 -2.20 0.53 -26.54
C ALA A 305 -2.68 1.99 -26.72
N THR A 306 -2.05 2.73 -27.62
CA THR A 306 -2.34 4.16 -27.85
C THR A 306 -3.75 4.47 -28.35
N HIS A 307 -4.50 3.45 -28.76
CA HIS A 307 -5.88 3.60 -29.27
C HIS A 307 -6.96 3.62 -28.17
N PHE A 308 -6.61 3.23 -26.94
CA PHE A 308 -7.55 3.22 -25.84
C PHE A 308 -7.37 4.47 -24.96
N SER A 309 -8.48 4.96 -24.41
CA SER A 309 -8.43 6.01 -23.42
C SER A 309 -7.73 5.53 -22.14
N LEU A 310 -6.80 6.31 -21.60
CA LEU A 310 -6.15 6.03 -20.31
C LEU A 310 -7.14 5.83 -19.16
N TRP A 311 -8.34 6.43 -19.26
CA TRP A 311 -9.42 6.24 -18.28
C TRP A 311 -9.85 4.79 -18.15
N VAL A 312 -9.83 4.01 -19.24
CA VAL A 312 -10.17 2.58 -19.19
C VAL A 312 -9.18 1.84 -18.28
N GLY A 313 -7.89 2.02 -18.51
CA GLY A 313 -6.86 1.42 -17.67
C GLY A 313 -6.93 1.90 -16.22
N THR A 314 -7.14 3.19 -16.00
CA THR A 314 -7.28 3.79 -14.65
C THR A 314 -8.46 3.18 -13.88
N VAL A 315 -9.63 3.04 -14.53
CA VAL A 315 -10.80 2.39 -13.91
C VAL A 315 -10.51 0.92 -13.60
N LEU A 316 -9.89 0.18 -14.53
CA LEU A 316 -9.53 -1.22 -14.32
C LEU A 316 -8.55 -1.39 -13.14
N ILE A 317 -7.53 -0.53 -13.05
CA ILE A 317 -6.59 -0.51 -11.90
C ILE A 317 -7.35 -0.17 -10.62
N GLY A 318 -8.20 0.84 -10.63
CA GLY A 318 -8.98 1.27 -9.46
C GLY A 318 -9.88 0.16 -8.91
N VAL A 319 -10.58 -0.57 -9.78
CA VAL A 319 -11.40 -1.73 -9.42
C VAL A 319 -10.52 -2.87 -8.90
N SER A 320 -9.42 -3.20 -9.59
CA SER A 320 -8.44 -4.21 -9.15
C SER A 320 -7.89 -3.88 -7.75
N PHE A 321 -7.47 -2.62 -7.54
CA PHE A 321 -6.92 -2.15 -6.28
C PHE A 321 -7.95 -2.12 -5.14
N SER A 322 -9.22 -1.97 -5.45
CA SER A 322 -10.29 -2.04 -4.46
C SER A 322 -10.61 -3.48 -4.07
N LEU A 323 -10.64 -4.39 -5.05
CA LEU A 323 -11.11 -5.76 -4.87
C LEU A 323 -10.02 -6.68 -4.32
N VAL A 324 -8.79 -6.64 -4.87
CA VAL A 324 -7.73 -7.59 -4.49
C VAL A 324 -7.37 -7.50 -3.01
N PRO A 325 -7.04 -6.32 -2.43
CA PRO A 325 -6.75 -6.23 -1.00
C PRO A 325 -7.94 -6.57 -0.11
N ALA A 326 -9.18 -6.19 -0.50
CA ALA A 326 -10.38 -6.47 0.27
C ALA A 326 -10.64 -7.98 0.43
N VAL A 327 -10.18 -8.80 -0.52
CA VAL A 327 -10.32 -10.26 -0.51
C VAL A 327 -9.08 -10.95 0.05
N MET A 328 -7.90 -10.48 -0.34
CA MET A 328 -6.62 -11.14 -0.07
C MET A 328 -6.29 -11.24 1.42
N TRP A 329 -6.42 -10.12 2.16
CA TRP A 329 -6.09 -10.09 3.58
C TRP A 329 -7.02 -10.96 4.45
N PRO A 330 -8.36 -10.93 4.29
CA PRO A 330 -9.24 -11.86 4.98
C PRO A 330 -8.99 -13.33 4.60
N LEU A 331 -8.63 -13.60 3.34
CA LEU A 331 -8.30 -14.95 2.90
C LEU A 331 -6.99 -15.45 3.50
N ALA A 332 -5.98 -14.59 3.64
CA ALA A 332 -4.74 -14.92 4.34
C ALA A 332 -5.01 -15.35 5.79
N ALA A 333 -5.91 -14.63 6.48
CA ALA A 333 -6.33 -14.97 7.83
C ALA A 333 -7.02 -16.35 7.92
N LYS A 334 -7.77 -16.72 6.88
CA LYS A 334 -8.46 -18.04 6.83
C LYS A 334 -7.53 -19.20 6.46
N LEU A 335 -6.46 -18.93 5.71
CA LEU A 335 -5.49 -19.95 5.26
C LEU A 335 -4.39 -20.21 6.28
N ALA A 336 -4.13 -19.28 7.18
CA ALA A 336 -3.13 -19.42 8.24
C ALA A 336 -3.76 -20.02 9.51
N PRO A 337 -3.08 -20.96 10.19
CA PRO A 337 -3.47 -21.40 11.53
C PRO A 337 -3.51 -20.20 12.49
N PRO A 338 -4.47 -20.15 13.44
CA PRO A 338 -4.60 -19.02 14.37
C PRO A 338 -3.31 -18.71 15.13
N GLU A 339 -2.56 -19.74 15.53
CA GLU A 339 -1.31 -19.63 16.29
C GLU A 339 -0.17 -19.03 15.46
N ARG A 340 -0.29 -19.05 14.12
CA ARG A 340 0.73 -18.61 13.15
C ARG A 340 0.27 -17.44 12.29
N PHE A 341 -0.84 -16.84 12.64
CA PHE A 341 -1.43 -15.73 11.88
C PHE A 341 -0.45 -14.56 11.72
N GLY A 342 0.22 -14.15 12.80
CA GLY A 342 1.21 -13.08 12.77
C GLY A 342 2.39 -13.38 11.84
N THR A 343 2.89 -14.63 11.85
CA THR A 343 3.97 -15.08 10.94
C THR A 343 3.51 -15.02 9.47
N ALA A 344 2.29 -15.46 9.18
CA ALA A 344 1.74 -15.45 7.83
C ALA A 344 1.60 -14.02 7.28
N ILE A 345 0.99 -13.12 8.03
CA ILE A 345 0.82 -11.73 7.62
C ILE A 345 2.16 -11.03 7.52
N GLY A 346 3.05 -11.21 8.49
CA GLY A 346 4.41 -10.62 8.47
C GLY A 346 5.21 -11.05 7.25
N LEU A 347 5.17 -12.33 6.88
CA LEU A 347 5.81 -12.84 5.68
C LEU A 347 5.25 -12.21 4.41
N MET A 348 3.93 -12.09 4.30
CA MET A 348 3.28 -11.42 3.15
C MET A 348 3.75 -9.98 3.02
N TRP A 349 3.84 -9.23 4.12
CA TRP A 349 4.31 -7.84 4.10
C TRP A 349 5.79 -7.72 3.70
N VAL A 350 6.66 -8.58 4.24
CA VAL A 350 8.08 -8.61 3.88
C VAL A 350 8.27 -8.87 2.38
N ILE A 351 7.65 -9.93 1.88
CA ILE A 351 7.77 -10.33 0.47
C ILE A 351 7.13 -9.29 -0.46
N GLN A 352 6.01 -8.68 -0.06
CA GLN A 352 5.38 -7.57 -0.78
C GLN A 352 6.37 -6.40 -0.95
N ASN A 353 7.03 -5.97 0.13
CA ASN A 353 7.98 -4.86 0.07
C ASN A 353 9.22 -5.19 -0.77
N LEU A 354 9.73 -6.43 -0.67
CA LEU A 354 10.80 -6.91 -1.56
C LEU A 354 10.38 -6.84 -3.03
N GLY A 355 9.17 -7.29 -3.34
CA GLY A 355 8.62 -7.25 -4.68
C GLY A 355 8.46 -5.82 -5.22
N ILE A 356 7.88 -4.91 -4.43
CA ILE A 356 7.71 -3.50 -4.81
C ILE A 356 9.07 -2.84 -5.04
N GLY A 357 10.03 -3.03 -4.12
CA GLY A 357 11.38 -2.49 -4.26
C GLY A 357 12.08 -3.02 -5.51
N GLY A 358 12.05 -4.35 -5.72
CA GLY A 358 12.63 -4.98 -6.90
C GLY A 358 11.99 -4.50 -8.21
N ALA A 359 10.66 -4.37 -8.24
CA ALA A 359 9.94 -3.90 -9.43
C ALA A 359 10.28 -2.45 -9.78
N ASN A 360 10.46 -1.57 -8.79
CA ASN A 360 10.91 -0.20 -9.03
C ASN A 360 12.31 -0.16 -9.67
N LEU A 361 13.24 -0.99 -9.19
CA LEU A 361 14.60 -1.05 -9.74
C LEU A 361 14.60 -1.62 -11.17
N ILE A 362 13.87 -2.71 -11.41
CA ILE A 362 13.77 -3.34 -12.74
C ILE A 362 13.11 -2.40 -13.74
N ALA A 363 12.01 -1.76 -13.37
CA ALA A 363 11.29 -0.84 -14.25
C ALA A 363 12.14 0.38 -14.62
N GLY A 364 12.84 0.98 -13.66
CA GLY A 364 13.76 2.09 -13.92
C GLY A 364 14.92 1.69 -14.82
N TRP A 365 15.53 0.52 -14.56
CA TRP A 365 16.60 -0.04 -15.40
C TRP A 365 16.13 -0.32 -16.83
N LEU A 366 14.93 -0.86 -17.01
CA LEU A 366 14.36 -1.08 -18.34
C LEU A 366 14.18 0.25 -19.09
N ASN A 367 13.64 1.26 -18.44
CA ASN A 367 13.46 2.58 -19.06
C ASN A 367 14.79 3.18 -19.50
N ASP A 368 15.82 3.14 -18.64
CA ASP A 368 17.16 3.64 -18.98
C ASP A 368 17.81 2.82 -20.11
N SER A 369 17.65 1.49 -20.09
CA SER A 369 18.28 0.60 -21.08
C SER A 369 17.68 0.73 -22.49
N TYR A 370 16.45 1.23 -22.60
CA TYR A 370 15.75 1.43 -23.87
C TYR A 370 15.52 2.93 -24.18
N ASP A 371 16.26 3.83 -23.52
CA ASP A 371 16.20 5.27 -23.71
C ASP A 371 14.76 5.82 -23.70
N ALA A 372 13.95 5.33 -22.74
CA ALA A 372 12.56 5.74 -22.60
C ALA A 372 12.44 7.22 -22.25
N GLY A 373 11.69 7.99 -23.01
CA GLY A 373 11.55 9.43 -22.81
C GLY A 373 10.59 10.07 -23.79
N PRO A 374 10.42 11.40 -23.73
CA PRO A 374 9.48 12.11 -24.61
C PRO A 374 9.87 12.01 -26.10
N LEU A 375 11.16 11.84 -26.40
CA LEU A 375 11.65 11.66 -27.77
C LEU A 375 11.60 10.18 -28.23
N ASN A 376 11.51 9.24 -27.28
CA ASN A 376 11.38 7.81 -27.55
C ASN A 376 10.29 7.18 -26.65
N PRO A 377 9.00 7.44 -26.91
CA PRO A 377 7.89 6.85 -26.16
C PRO A 377 7.86 5.31 -26.21
N MET A 378 8.35 4.72 -27.30
CA MET A 378 8.43 3.26 -27.47
C MET A 378 9.43 2.62 -26.51
N GLY A 379 10.38 3.38 -25.96
CA GLY A 379 11.30 2.93 -24.93
C GLY A 379 10.61 2.48 -23.62
N TYR A 380 9.37 2.88 -23.38
CA TYR A 380 8.56 2.43 -22.24
C TYR A 380 7.95 1.03 -22.43
N GLN A 381 7.93 0.47 -23.65
CA GLN A 381 7.30 -0.82 -23.93
C GLN A 381 7.88 -1.99 -23.10
N PRO A 382 9.21 -2.11 -22.88
CA PRO A 382 9.76 -3.17 -22.04
C PRO A 382 9.30 -3.07 -20.57
N MET A 383 9.20 -1.85 -20.01
CA MET A 383 8.64 -1.63 -18.68
C MET A 383 7.16 -2.02 -18.62
N MET A 384 6.35 -1.64 -19.61
CA MET A 384 4.94 -2.03 -19.68
C MET A 384 4.77 -3.54 -19.83
N LEU A 385 5.62 -4.20 -20.63
CA LEU A 385 5.65 -5.66 -20.75
C LEU A 385 6.01 -6.33 -19.42
N PHE A 386 6.99 -5.81 -18.69
CA PHE A 386 7.35 -6.30 -17.35
C PHE A 386 6.17 -6.23 -16.39
N PHE A 387 5.45 -5.12 -16.33
CA PHE A 387 4.27 -4.99 -15.49
C PHE A 387 3.11 -5.87 -15.95
N PHE A 388 2.91 -6.01 -17.25
CA PHE A 388 1.93 -6.94 -17.81
C PHE A 388 2.23 -8.39 -17.40
N VAL A 389 3.47 -8.85 -17.58
CA VAL A 389 3.90 -10.21 -17.23
C VAL A 389 3.74 -10.43 -15.72
N SER A 390 4.14 -9.45 -14.89
CA SER A 390 3.95 -9.53 -13.45
C SER A 390 2.46 -9.63 -13.06
N GLY A 391 1.61 -8.79 -13.64
CA GLY A 391 0.15 -8.88 -13.44
C GLY A 391 -0.45 -10.21 -13.92
N ALA A 392 0.00 -10.73 -15.07
CA ALA A 392 -0.45 -12.01 -15.60
C ALA A 392 -0.02 -13.21 -14.73
N LEU A 393 1.20 -13.17 -14.17
CA LEU A 393 1.66 -14.16 -13.18
C LEU A 393 0.83 -14.05 -11.88
N GLY A 394 0.48 -12.85 -11.44
CA GLY A 394 -0.44 -12.64 -10.34
C GLY A 394 -1.81 -13.27 -10.62
N PHE A 395 -2.38 -13.06 -11.80
CA PHE A 395 -3.62 -13.70 -12.21
C PHE A 395 -3.50 -15.24 -12.27
N ALA A 396 -2.42 -15.77 -12.85
CA ALA A 396 -2.18 -17.21 -12.91
C ALA A 396 -2.12 -17.85 -11.53
N THR A 397 -1.44 -17.21 -10.56
CA THR A 397 -1.38 -17.69 -9.18
C THR A 397 -2.74 -17.60 -8.46
N ALA A 398 -3.57 -16.59 -8.78
CA ALA A 398 -4.95 -16.51 -8.30
C ALA A 398 -5.83 -17.65 -8.86
N MET A 399 -5.64 -18.02 -10.11
CA MET A 399 -6.32 -19.17 -10.72
C MET A 399 -5.89 -20.51 -10.09
N MET A 400 -4.60 -20.69 -9.80
CA MET A 400 -4.10 -21.87 -9.08
C MET A 400 -4.67 -21.94 -7.66
N LEU A 401 -4.77 -20.80 -6.97
CA LEU A 401 -5.41 -20.70 -5.67
C LEU A 401 -6.89 -21.10 -5.76
N TRP A 402 -7.63 -20.60 -6.73
CA TRP A 402 -9.04 -20.94 -6.94
C TRP A 402 -9.22 -22.44 -7.19
N TRP A 403 -8.40 -23.01 -8.05
CA TRP A 403 -8.46 -24.44 -8.36
C TRP A 403 -8.17 -25.33 -7.14
N THR A 404 -7.15 -25.00 -6.33
CA THR A 404 -6.77 -25.75 -5.13
C THR A 404 -7.82 -25.65 -4.02
N THR A 405 -8.44 -24.49 -3.82
CA THR A 405 -9.49 -24.29 -2.83
C THR A 405 -10.80 -24.92 -3.26
N GLY A 406 -11.12 -24.93 -4.56
CA GLY A 406 -12.31 -25.58 -5.13
C GLY A 406 -12.26 -27.12 -4.97
N ARG A 407 -11.13 -27.74 -5.21
CA ARG A 407 -10.95 -29.20 -5.03
C ARG A 407 -11.15 -29.63 -3.57
N ARG A 408 -10.55 -28.92 -2.60
CA ARG A 408 -10.72 -29.23 -1.18
C ARG A 408 -12.17 -29.12 -0.73
N GLY A 409 -12.92 -28.15 -1.24
CA GLY A 409 -14.36 -28.04 -0.96
C GLY A 409 -15.17 -29.20 -1.52
N GLN A 410 -14.81 -29.71 -2.71
CA GLN A 410 -15.45 -30.86 -3.31
C GLN A 410 -15.11 -32.18 -2.58
N GLU A 411 -13.85 -32.37 -2.21
CA GLU A 411 -13.40 -33.54 -1.41
C GLU A 411 -14.10 -33.60 -0.06
N ALA A 412 -14.17 -32.46 0.66
CA ALA A 412 -14.88 -32.38 1.94
C ALA A 412 -16.38 -32.66 1.78
N ALA A 413 -17.03 -32.16 0.74
CA ALA A 413 -18.43 -32.44 0.44
C ALA A 413 -18.67 -33.92 0.06
N THR A 414 -17.74 -34.55 -0.63
CA THR A 414 -17.81 -35.97 -1.02
C THR A 414 -17.63 -36.87 0.21
N HIS A 415 -16.69 -36.56 1.10
CA HIS A 415 -16.51 -37.29 2.35
C HIS A 415 -17.75 -37.17 3.25
N ALA A 416 -18.29 -35.97 3.43
CA ALA A 416 -19.51 -35.76 4.23
C ALA A 416 -20.72 -36.49 3.64
N ARG A 417 -20.80 -36.64 2.31
CA ARG A 417 -21.86 -37.41 1.65
C ARG A 417 -21.68 -38.93 1.80
N ASN A 418 -20.45 -39.40 1.76
CA ASN A 418 -20.16 -40.80 1.94
C ASN A 418 -20.38 -41.27 3.41
N ASP A 419 -20.05 -40.38 4.37
CA ASP A 419 -20.31 -40.65 5.80
C ASP A 419 -21.81 -40.58 6.15
N ALA A 420 -22.64 -39.94 5.33
CA ALA A 420 -24.09 -39.85 5.51
C ALA A 420 -24.86 -41.02 4.86
N ILE A 421 -24.20 -41.95 4.14
CA ILE A 421 -24.82 -43.15 3.58
C ILE A 421 -24.74 -44.24 4.68
N PRO A 422 -25.89 -44.67 5.25
CA PRO A 422 -25.87 -45.77 6.25
C PRO A 422 -25.34 -47.02 5.57
N ALA A 423 -24.45 -47.74 6.26
CA ALA A 423 -23.97 -49.04 5.82
C ALA A 423 -25.17 -49.97 5.51
N PRO A 424 -25.16 -50.69 4.38
CA PRO A 424 -26.21 -51.63 4.09
C PRO A 424 -26.28 -52.64 5.25
N GLY A 425 -27.46 -52.68 5.91
CA GLY A 425 -27.69 -53.55 7.03
C GLY A 425 -27.40 -55.01 6.64
N VAL A 426 -26.58 -55.65 7.46
CA VAL A 426 -26.34 -57.11 7.47
C VAL A 426 -27.47 -57.81 8.18
#